data_d5f4aaf3f4554be2f36e6721842de8e3
#
_entry.id   d5f4aaf3f4554be2f36e6721842de8e3
#
_cell.length_a   1.000
_cell.length_b   1.000
_cell.length_c   1.000
_cell.angle_alpha   90.00
_cell.angle_beta   90.00
_cell.angle_gamma   90.00
#
_symmetry.space_group_name_H-M   'P 1'
#
loop_
_entity.id
_entity.type
_entity.pdbx_description
1 polymer ?
#
loop_
_entity_poly.entity_id
_entity_poly.type
_entity_poly.pdbx_seq_one_letter_code
_entity_poly.pdbx_strand_id
1 'polypeptide(L)'
;MKKNREYFTTGEFAKIFGVRKQTLFHYDQCGIFKPDIIGENGYRYYSFTQLESFAVILMLRELDVHIDEIKEHMDHRSPESLIALLESKKAQIDDKINYLTWARHYIENKIKITREGLNAPIGEIVFTNDSDEYLVTTDYKGADDEKAVT
;
A
#
# COMPACT_ATOMS: atom_id res chain seq x y z
N MET A 1 16.80 -30.09 -28.64
CA MET A 1 17.68 -29.86 -27.50
C MET A 1 17.42 -28.46 -26.95
N LYS A 2 16.75 -28.31 -25.77
CA LYS A 2 16.64 -27.01 -25.09
C LYS A 2 18.04 -26.70 -24.53
N LYS A 3 18.71 -25.66 -25.06
CA LYS A 3 19.92 -25.10 -24.47
C LYS A 3 19.62 -24.78 -23.01
N ASN A 4 20.33 -25.41 -22.07
CA ASN A 4 20.31 -25.02 -20.66
C ASN A 4 20.91 -23.61 -20.61
N ARG A 5 20.05 -22.57 -20.59
CA ARG A 5 20.50 -21.17 -20.52
C ARG A 5 20.76 -20.87 -19.05
N GLU A 6 22.01 -20.74 -18.71
CA GLU A 6 22.43 -20.34 -17.35
C GLU A 6 22.14 -18.87 -17.08
N TYR A 7 22.06 -18.04 -18.12
CA TYR A 7 21.91 -16.59 -18.01
C TYR A 7 20.84 -16.02 -18.96
N PHE A 8 20.21 -14.97 -18.50
CA PHE A 8 19.23 -14.14 -19.23
C PHE A 8 19.81 -12.74 -19.44
N THR A 9 19.61 -12.16 -20.60
CA THR A 9 19.83 -10.72 -20.82
C THR A 9 18.80 -9.92 -20.00
N THR A 10 19.08 -8.63 -19.75
CA THR A 10 18.12 -7.70 -19.10
C THR A 10 16.73 -7.76 -19.74
N GLY A 11 16.66 -7.85 -21.07
CA GLY A 11 15.39 -7.90 -21.78
C GLY A 11 14.61 -9.19 -21.60
N GLU A 12 15.31 -10.32 -21.61
CA GLU A 12 14.70 -11.64 -21.38
C GLU A 12 14.23 -11.76 -19.91
N PHE A 13 15.05 -11.34 -18.96
CA PHE A 13 14.71 -11.36 -17.55
C PHE A 13 13.51 -10.46 -17.22
N ALA A 14 13.50 -9.23 -17.74
CA ALA A 14 12.38 -8.30 -17.62
C ALA A 14 11.08 -8.88 -18.19
N LYS A 15 11.17 -9.56 -19.35
CA LYS A 15 10.01 -10.20 -19.99
C LYS A 15 9.43 -11.35 -19.17
N ILE A 16 10.26 -12.14 -18.47
CA ILE A 16 9.79 -13.23 -17.61
C ILE A 16 8.85 -12.70 -16.52
N PHE A 17 9.18 -11.56 -15.93
CA PHE A 17 8.44 -10.96 -14.83
C PHE A 17 7.43 -9.89 -15.25
N GLY A 18 7.29 -9.62 -16.54
CA GLY A 18 6.38 -8.59 -17.04
C GLY A 18 6.76 -7.17 -16.65
N VAL A 19 8.03 -6.92 -16.29
CA VAL A 19 8.52 -5.59 -15.86
C VAL A 19 9.27 -4.88 -17.00
N ARG A 20 9.48 -3.57 -16.85
CA ARG A 20 10.31 -2.80 -17.78
C ARG A 20 11.80 -3.00 -17.47
N LYS A 21 12.67 -2.95 -18.49
CA LYS A 21 14.13 -2.99 -18.30
C LYS A 21 14.62 -1.92 -17.31
N GLN A 22 13.99 -0.75 -17.34
CA GLN A 22 14.28 0.36 -16.43
C GLN A 22 14.11 -0.03 -14.95
N THR A 23 13.16 -0.91 -14.64
CA THR A 23 12.98 -1.43 -13.27
C THR A 23 14.22 -2.18 -12.80
N LEU A 24 14.81 -3.03 -13.65
CA LEU A 24 16.05 -3.75 -13.33
C LEU A 24 17.24 -2.78 -13.17
N PHE A 25 17.34 -1.78 -14.03
CA PHE A 25 18.38 -0.75 -13.91
C PHE A 25 18.22 0.08 -12.62
N HIS A 26 16.99 0.43 -12.27
CA HIS A 26 16.70 1.14 -11.03
C HIS A 26 17.08 0.30 -9.80
N TYR A 27 16.72 -0.98 -9.78
CA TYR A 27 17.05 -1.88 -8.68
C TYR A 27 18.54 -2.16 -8.54
N ASP A 28 19.28 -2.20 -9.66
CA ASP A 28 20.74 -2.25 -9.65
C ASP A 28 21.35 -0.97 -9.04
N GLN A 29 20.85 0.20 -9.44
CA GLN A 29 21.28 1.51 -8.89
C GLN A 29 20.96 1.65 -7.39
N CYS A 30 19.78 1.21 -6.94
CA CYS A 30 19.40 1.20 -5.52
C CYS A 30 20.15 0.11 -4.73
N GLY A 31 20.79 -0.84 -5.41
CA GLY A 31 21.54 -1.93 -4.81
C GLY A 31 20.70 -3.07 -4.25
N ILE A 32 19.38 -3.11 -4.53
CA ILE A 32 18.50 -4.20 -4.06
C ILE A 32 18.55 -5.43 -4.96
N PHE A 33 18.89 -5.27 -6.25
CA PHE A 33 19.02 -6.37 -7.19
C PHE A 33 20.04 -6.06 -8.27
N LYS A 34 21.20 -6.70 -8.20
CA LYS A 34 22.31 -6.52 -9.13
C LYS A 34 22.35 -7.66 -10.16
N PRO A 35 22.84 -7.40 -11.39
CA PRO A 35 23.12 -8.47 -12.33
C PRO A 35 24.20 -9.39 -11.78
N ASP A 36 24.13 -10.68 -12.11
CA ASP A 36 25.14 -11.67 -11.74
C ASP A 36 26.45 -11.43 -12.49
N ILE A 37 26.34 -11.04 -13.76
CA ILE A 37 27.49 -10.73 -14.62
C ILE A 37 27.24 -9.44 -15.39
N ILE A 38 28.28 -8.61 -15.49
CA ILE A 38 28.36 -7.51 -16.46
C ILE A 38 29.43 -7.91 -17.46
N GLY A 39 29.02 -8.10 -18.72
CA GLY A 39 29.93 -8.45 -19.82
C GLY A 39 30.87 -7.30 -20.15
N GLU A 40 31.97 -7.60 -20.87
CA GLU A 40 32.97 -6.60 -21.33
C GLU A 40 32.35 -5.48 -22.18
N ASN A 41 31.23 -5.75 -22.85
CA ASN A 41 30.44 -4.80 -23.62
C ASN A 41 29.44 -3.98 -22.76
N GLY A 42 29.48 -4.10 -21.45
CA GLY A 42 28.58 -3.43 -20.50
C GLY A 42 27.16 -4.03 -20.40
N TYR A 43 26.90 -5.15 -21.08
CA TYR A 43 25.60 -5.83 -20.99
C TYR A 43 25.46 -6.56 -19.67
N ARG A 44 24.26 -6.47 -19.07
CA ARG A 44 23.89 -7.10 -17.81
C ARG A 44 23.25 -8.45 -18.07
N TYR A 45 23.70 -9.46 -17.33
CA TYR A 45 23.18 -10.82 -17.38
C TYR A 45 22.75 -11.27 -15.98
N TYR A 46 21.62 -11.96 -15.94
CA TYR A 46 20.97 -12.45 -14.72
C TYR A 46 20.92 -13.97 -14.77
N SER A 47 21.31 -14.64 -13.69
CA SER A 47 21.32 -16.10 -13.62
C SER A 47 19.91 -16.67 -13.33
N PHE A 48 19.74 -17.95 -13.58
CA PHE A 48 18.50 -18.68 -13.26
C PHE A 48 18.21 -18.64 -11.75
N THR A 49 19.26 -18.70 -10.91
CA THR A 49 19.11 -18.66 -9.45
C THR A 49 18.59 -17.32 -8.92
N GLN A 50 18.71 -16.24 -9.71
CA GLN A 50 18.19 -14.94 -9.34
C GLN A 50 16.67 -14.78 -9.57
N LEU A 51 16.00 -15.72 -10.26
CA LEU A 51 14.57 -15.65 -10.52
C LEU A 51 13.76 -15.62 -9.21
N GLU A 52 14.08 -16.50 -8.27
CA GLU A 52 13.40 -16.56 -6.97
C GLU A 52 13.60 -15.26 -6.18
N SER A 53 14.83 -14.78 -6.09
CA SER A 53 15.15 -13.53 -5.39
C SER A 53 14.41 -12.33 -5.96
N PHE A 54 14.29 -12.25 -7.28
CA PHE A 54 13.58 -11.17 -7.93
C PHE A 54 12.06 -11.28 -7.72
N ALA A 55 11.51 -12.50 -7.72
CA ALA A 55 10.10 -12.72 -7.40
C ALA A 55 9.74 -12.23 -6.00
N VAL A 56 10.61 -12.48 -5.00
CA VAL A 56 10.42 -11.97 -3.63
C VAL A 56 10.43 -10.44 -3.61
N ILE A 57 11.38 -9.79 -4.31
CA ILE A 57 11.41 -8.32 -4.40
C ILE A 57 10.11 -7.77 -4.99
N LEU A 58 9.63 -8.36 -6.09
CA LEU A 58 8.38 -7.91 -6.72
C LEU A 58 7.18 -8.08 -5.79
N MET A 59 7.06 -9.23 -5.12
CA MET A 59 6.00 -9.47 -4.14
C MET A 59 6.01 -8.41 -3.03
N LEU A 60 7.18 -8.11 -2.46
CA LEU A 60 7.31 -7.08 -1.42
C LEU A 60 6.94 -5.68 -1.96
N ARG A 61 7.30 -5.38 -3.21
CA ARG A 61 6.91 -4.11 -3.85
C ARG A 61 5.40 -4.02 -4.12
N GLU A 62 4.74 -5.11 -4.50
CA GLU A 62 3.27 -5.16 -4.65
C GLU A 62 2.54 -4.93 -3.32
N LEU A 63 3.18 -5.31 -2.21
CA LEU A 63 2.69 -5.02 -0.86
C LEU A 63 3.06 -3.61 -0.35
N ASP A 64 3.56 -2.72 -1.21
CA ASP A 64 4.03 -1.38 -0.85
C ASP A 64 5.13 -1.36 0.24
N VAL A 65 5.97 -2.40 0.30
CA VAL A 65 7.16 -2.39 1.17
C VAL A 65 8.17 -1.39 0.59
N HIS A 66 8.74 -0.55 1.45
CA HIS A 66 9.72 0.45 1.02
C HIS A 66 11.01 -0.19 0.50
N ILE A 67 11.67 0.47 -0.45
CA ILE A 67 12.90 -0.07 -1.08
C ILE A 67 14.00 -0.32 -0.04
N ASP A 68 14.14 0.53 0.95
CA ASP A 68 15.17 0.38 1.99
C ASP A 68 14.91 -0.83 2.89
N GLU A 69 13.65 -1.13 3.24
CA GLU A 69 13.27 -2.34 3.98
C GLU A 69 13.53 -3.61 3.15
N ILE A 70 13.25 -3.57 1.84
CA ILE A 70 13.59 -4.67 0.93
C ILE A 70 15.09 -4.88 0.88
N LYS A 71 15.86 -3.79 0.79
CA LYS A 71 17.32 -3.86 0.76
C LYS A 71 17.88 -4.49 2.04
N GLU A 72 17.42 -4.04 3.20
CA GLU A 72 17.83 -4.60 4.48
C GLU A 72 17.54 -6.11 4.56
N HIS A 73 16.32 -6.53 4.13
CA HIS A 73 15.99 -7.95 4.05
C HIS A 73 16.88 -8.70 3.06
N MET A 74 17.20 -8.11 1.89
CA MET A 74 18.04 -8.77 0.88
C MET A 74 19.50 -8.90 1.32
N ASP A 75 19.99 -7.98 2.15
CA ASP A 75 21.36 -8.00 2.70
C ASP A 75 21.50 -8.99 3.88
N HIS A 76 20.40 -9.22 4.64
CA HIS A 76 20.37 -10.08 5.83
C HIS A 76 19.32 -11.19 5.72
N ARG A 77 19.33 -11.92 4.59
CA ARG A 77 18.32 -12.95 4.31
C ARG A 77 18.30 -14.04 5.36
N SER A 78 17.18 -14.13 6.06
CA SER A 78 16.82 -15.30 6.85
C SER A 78 15.30 -15.52 6.78
N PRO A 79 14.82 -16.75 7.02
CA PRO A 79 13.39 -17.01 7.13
C PRO A 79 12.72 -16.14 8.19
N GLU A 80 13.42 -15.90 9.32
CA GLU A 80 12.94 -15.11 10.44
C GLU A 80 12.77 -13.64 10.06
N SER A 81 13.74 -13.05 9.33
CA SER A 81 13.66 -11.66 8.87
C SER A 81 12.51 -11.48 7.85
N LEU A 82 12.27 -12.47 7.00
CA LEU A 82 11.13 -12.43 6.07
C LEU A 82 9.80 -12.51 6.83
N ILE A 83 9.68 -13.41 7.80
CA ILE A 83 8.47 -13.54 8.63
C ILE A 83 8.18 -12.21 9.33
N ALA A 84 9.18 -11.63 10.01
CA ALA A 84 9.02 -10.36 10.73
C ALA A 84 8.55 -9.22 9.79
N LEU A 85 9.14 -9.12 8.59
CA LEU A 85 8.76 -8.12 7.60
C LEU A 85 7.32 -8.32 7.12
N LEU A 86 6.91 -9.55 6.83
CA LEU A 86 5.56 -9.87 6.37
C LEU A 86 4.51 -9.68 7.48
N GLU A 87 4.83 -10.02 8.74
CA GLU A 87 3.95 -9.78 9.88
C GLU A 87 3.74 -8.29 10.13
N SER A 88 4.80 -7.48 10.08
CA SER A 88 4.72 -6.02 10.15
C SER A 88 3.84 -5.46 9.04
N LYS A 89 4.02 -5.94 7.81
CA LYS A 89 3.22 -5.47 6.67
C LYS A 89 1.76 -5.89 6.78
N LYS A 90 1.51 -7.12 7.26
CA LYS A 90 0.14 -7.60 7.53
C LYS A 90 -0.57 -6.70 8.53
N ALA A 91 0.09 -6.33 9.64
CA ALA A 91 -0.49 -5.41 10.63
C ALA A 91 -0.87 -4.05 10.02
N GLN A 92 0.01 -3.46 9.18
CA GLN A 92 -0.30 -2.21 8.47
C GLN A 92 -1.50 -2.33 7.52
N ILE A 93 -1.66 -3.49 6.86
CA ILE A 93 -2.80 -3.78 6.00
C ILE A 93 -4.09 -3.90 6.83
N ASP A 94 -4.04 -4.60 7.96
CA ASP A 94 -5.18 -4.76 8.86
C ASP A 94 -5.65 -3.39 9.39
N ASP A 95 -4.73 -2.50 9.80
CA ASP A 95 -5.03 -1.13 10.20
C ASP A 95 -5.70 -0.32 9.07
N LYS A 96 -5.19 -0.46 7.84
CA LYS A 96 -5.76 0.21 6.67
C LYS A 96 -7.17 -0.31 6.34
N ILE A 97 -7.41 -1.61 6.48
CA ILE A 97 -8.74 -2.21 6.30
C ILE A 97 -9.71 -1.65 7.34
N ASN A 98 -9.31 -1.58 8.61
CA ASN A 98 -10.13 -1.01 9.69
C ASN A 98 -10.48 0.45 9.41
N TYR A 99 -9.49 1.27 9.02
CA TYR A 99 -9.70 2.66 8.63
C TYR A 99 -10.66 2.81 7.44
N LEU A 100 -10.46 2.03 6.38
CA LEU A 100 -11.34 2.09 5.20
C LEU A 100 -12.75 1.61 5.51
N THR A 101 -12.91 0.64 6.39
CA THR A 101 -14.21 0.15 6.87
C THR A 101 -14.95 1.26 7.61
N TRP A 102 -14.27 1.93 8.55
CA TRP A 102 -14.81 3.09 9.26
C TRP A 102 -15.19 4.23 8.29
N ALA A 103 -14.29 4.58 7.36
CA ALA A 103 -14.55 5.64 6.39
C ALA A 103 -15.76 5.34 5.50
N ARG A 104 -15.94 4.08 5.11
CA ARG A 104 -17.13 3.64 4.36
C ARG A 104 -18.41 3.88 5.16
N HIS A 105 -18.47 3.43 6.42
CA HIS A 105 -19.63 3.67 7.27
C HIS A 105 -19.91 5.15 7.47
N TYR A 106 -18.88 5.96 7.67
CA TYR A 106 -19.04 7.41 7.75
C TYR A 106 -19.66 8.01 6.48
N ILE A 107 -19.22 7.59 5.31
CA ILE A 107 -19.77 8.03 4.02
C ILE A 107 -21.21 7.58 3.87
N GLU A 108 -21.52 6.32 4.17
CA GLU A 108 -22.87 5.75 4.09
C GLU A 108 -23.85 6.53 4.98
N ASN A 109 -23.44 6.86 6.21
CA ASN A 109 -24.24 7.68 7.13
C ASN A 109 -24.44 9.10 6.59
N LYS A 110 -23.38 9.74 6.06
CA LYS A 110 -23.52 11.07 5.43
C LYS A 110 -24.48 11.06 4.25
N ILE A 111 -24.43 10.02 3.41
CA ILE A 111 -25.37 9.85 2.29
C ILE A 111 -26.81 9.72 2.82
N LYS A 112 -27.03 8.88 3.86
CA LYS A 112 -28.32 8.67 4.50
C LYS A 112 -28.89 10.00 4.99
N ILE A 113 -28.16 10.71 5.86
CA ILE A 113 -28.58 11.98 6.45
C ILE A 113 -28.86 13.04 5.39
N THR A 114 -28.01 13.12 4.36
CA THR A 114 -28.22 14.09 3.27
C THR A 114 -29.48 13.80 2.49
N ARG A 115 -29.77 12.53 2.17
CA ARG A 115 -30.99 12.13 1.48
C ARG A 115 -32.24 12.39 2.33
N GLU A 116 -32.19 12.12 3.61
CA GLU A 116 -33.27 12.39 4.55
C GLU A 116 -33.56 13.91 4.64
N GLY A 117 -32.49 14.74 4.74
CA GLY A 117 -32.63 16.19 4.74
C GLY A 117 -33.20 16.75 3.43
N LEU A 118 -32.86 16.18 2.28
CA LEU A 118 -33.42 16.59 0.98
C LEU A 118 -34.92 16.24 0.85
N ASN A 119 -35.38 15.18 1.49
CA ASN A 119 -36.75 14.71 1.45
C ASN A 119 -37.60 15.16 2.64
N ALA A 120 -36.98 15.86 3.61
CA ALA A 120 -37.71 16.34 4.79
C ALA A 120 -38.74 17.41 4.41
N PRO A 121 -39.99 17.34 4.92
CA PRO A 121 -40.97 18.36 4.69
C PRO A 121 -40.54 19.67 5.36
N ILE A 122 -40.54 20.77 4.58
CA ILE A 122 -40.15 22.08 5.08
C ILE A 122 -41.22 22.61 6.02
N GLY A 123 -40.88 22.93 7.26
CA GLY A 123 -41.77 23.54 8.24
C GLY A 123 -42.60 22.56 9.07
N GLU A 124 -42.38 21.28 8.94
CA GLU A 124 -43.00 20.24 9.78
C GLU A 124 -42.02 19.66 10.80
N ILE A 125 -42.48 19.36 12.02
CA ILE A 125 -41.69 18.64 13.03
C ILE A 125 -41.91 17.16 12.78
N VAL A 126 -40.85 16.46 12.41
CA VAL A 126 -40.84 15.01 12.21
C VAL A 126 -40.15 14.35 13.38
N PHE A 127 -40.85 13.43 14.07
CA PHE A 127 -40.28 12.61 15.10
C PHE A 127 -39.75 11.30 14.47
N THR A 128 -38.47 11.06 14.54
CA THR A 128 -37.84 9.78 14.14
C THR A 128 -37.44 8.99 15.38
N ASN A 129 -37.73 7.71 15.39
CA ASN A 129 -37.32 6.79 16.46
C ASN A 129 -36.10 6.02 15.95
N ASP A 130 -34.91 6.64 16.03
CA ASP A 130 -33.66 6.00 15.68
C ASP A 130 -33.02 5.47 16.97
N SER A 131 -33.02 4.15 17.14
CA SER A 131 -32.57 3.48 18.37
C SER A 131 -31.05 3.37 18.52
N ASP A 132 -30.29 3.80 17.49
CA ASP A 132 -28.83 3.55 17.41
C ASP A 132 -27.96 4.80 17.23
N GLU A 133 -28.47 6.00 17.51
CA GLU A 133 -27.66 7.21 17.45
C GLU A 133 -27.07 7.56 18.82
N TYR A 134 -25.74 7.56 18.90
CA TYR A 134 -25.00 8.10 20.05
C TYR A 134 -24.78 9.61 19.83
N LEU A 135 -25.35 10.43 20.68
CA LEU A 135 -25.03 11.87 20.77
C LEU A 135 -23.75 12.03 21.60
N VAL A 136 -22.67 12.40 20.94
CA VAL A 136 -21.47 12.88 21.63
C VAL A 136 -21.59 14.38 21.78
N THR A 137 -21.90 14.84 23.00
CA THR A 137 -21.90 16.26 23.33
C THR A 137 -20.52 16.64 23.87
N THR A 138 -19.89 17.63 23.27
CA THR A 138 -18.73 18.32 23.84
C THR A 138 -19.17 19.69 24.29
N ASP A 139 -18.70 20.13 25.45
CA ASP A 139 -18.89 21.52 25.86
C ASP A 139 -18.21 22.44 24.81
N TYR A 140 -19.04 23.11 24.01
CA TYR A 140 -18.56 24.13 23.11
C TYR A 140 -18.10 25.34 23.94
N LYS A 141 -16.83 25.44 24.21
CA LYS A 141 -16.22 26.68 24.68
C LYS A 141 -16.03 27.59 23.47
N GLY A 142 -17.10 28.26 23.04
CA GLY A 142 -17.01 29.32 22.03
C GLY A 142 -16.09 30.41 22.58
N ALA A 143 -15.02 30.68 21.89
CA ALA A 143 -14.37 31.97 22.01
C ALA A 143 -15.33 32.98 21.34
N ASP A 144 -15.89 33.91 22.05
CA ASP A 144 -16.68 35.09 21.59
C ASP A 144 -18.20 35.06 21.85
N ASP A 145 -18.61 34.77 23.09
CA ASP A 145 -19.92 35.26 23.55
C ASP A 145 -19.93 36.74 23.96
N GLU A 146 -18.82 37.47 23.79
CA GLU A 146 -18.75 38.89 24.22
C GLU A 146 -19.04 39.91 23.10
N LYS A 147 -19.40 39.50 21.88
CA LYS A 147 -19.64 40.45 20.76
C LYS A 147 -21.03 40.43 20.14
N ALA A 148 -21.99 39.73 20.74
CA ALA A 148 -23.33 39.65 20.19
C ALA A 148 -24.38 40.49 20.96
N VAL A 149 -23.95 41.45 21.76
CA VAL A 149 -24.89 42.42 22.39
C VAL A 149 -24.36 43.85 22.19
N THR A 150 -24.64 44.39 21.05
CA THR A 150 -24.86 45.87 20.82
C THR A 150 -25.70 46.06 19.59
#